data_df7eb89a2480189869e2da3fec2cdc8a
#
_entry.id   df7eb89a2480189869e2da3fec2cdc8a
#
_cell.length_a   1.000
_cell.length_b   1.000
_cell.length_c   1.000
_cell.angle_alpha   90.00
_cell.angle_beta   90.00
_cell.angle_gamma   90.00
#
_symmetry.space_group_name_H-M   'P 1'
#
loop_
_entity.id
_entity.type
_entity.pdbx_description
1 polymer ?
#
loop_
_entity_poly.entity_id
_entity_poly.type
_entity_poly.pdbx_seq_one_letter_code
_entity_poly.pdbx_strand_id
1 'polypeptide(L)'
;MVRATVKCLATLAAIVAVEACTVISVGKKATVDGSVLVSHTNDAGLNPADLRMVRVPAMNHSEGSLRPIYNFQRNGFPRLVSNDRGPLYAPTANESLSIPLGHIPQVPYTFGYFDHDYGMINDQQLSIAESTCAAKTVGWPSSLHYGHNLFQIEELSKIALERCDSARCAIRLMGDLAVEHGFFGEYGKNQKANYGSSSEALGISDKYGESWILHMLTGPNNASAVWAAQRVPDEHVAVVANSFVIRTLNLSDPDNYMASSNVMSFAREMGWWDPSSGPFDFAAAYSWAKPGPSKPLYGGRRIWRVFDVFAPSLNLDATLGQHPEVETYPFSVKPDKLLAPRDLMEMMRDHYEGTPFDMTKDVAAGPFGNPVRFGGSTKNVAGGWERSISMHRTTHSFVLQARGNMPDDVGGVTWYSLAAPHGSVYAPFSCAQGSIPDSYLASRKHEFSTQSAWWAFEFVNNWSMLRYDMIHADVAVVLAELQDAAIALESTTRAAALQMPDAAARTAFIETKYNAFAQAMVDRWWQLAFKLIAKFSDGYVVHGDRAGDMHAPGYPAWWLQSTNFASWPAQDAYKPPAKILAMQAPPRSAMALWVISGIVAVAAMAVIGIVFIRQHRRSHQYRRLE
;
A
#
# COMPACT_ATOMS: atom_id res chain seq x y z
N MET A 1 -45.63 33.16 12.49
CA MET A 1 -44.53 32.49 13.20
C MET A 1 -44.32 31.11 12.58
N VAL A 2 -43.40 31.00 11.64
CA VAL A 2 -43.07 29.77 10.93
C VAL A 2 -41.78 29.23 11.54
N ARG A 3 -41.86 28.08 12.20
CA ARG A 3 -40.70 27.37 12.74
C ARG A 3 -40.04 26.61 11.59
N ALA A 4 -38.88 27.05 11.20
CA ALA A 4 -38.00 26.32 10.29
C ALA A 4 -37.38 25.11 11.01
N THR A 5 -37.75 23.92 10.59
CA THR A 5 -37.15 22.65 11.05
C THR A 5 -35.88 22.42 10.24
N VAL A 6 -34.71 22.62 10.84
CA VAL A 6 -33.43 22.26 10.26
C VAL A 6 -33.30 20.73 10.32
N LYS A 7 -33.40 20.08 9.17
CA LYS A 7 -33.06 18.65 9.04
C LYS A 7 -31.54 18.54 8.96
N CYS A 8 -30.89 18.10 10.04
CA CYS A 8 -29.55 17.55 10.00
C CYS A 8 -29.58 16.25 9.20
N LEU A 9 -29.17 16.31 7.92
CA LEU A 9 -28.75 15.14 7.16
C LEU A 9 -27.36 14.73 7.68
N ALA A 10 -27.33 13.73 8.53
CA ALA A 10 -26.08 13.03 8.84
C ALA A 10 -25.63 12.28 7.58
N THR A 11 -24.71 12.87 6.84
CA THR A 11 -24.02 12.23 5.71
C THR A 11 -23.20 11.09 6.30
N LEU A 12 -23.60 9.83 6.05
CA LEU A 12 -22.72 8.67 6.26
C LEU A 12 -21.49 8.85 5.36
N ALA A 13 -20.40 9.29 5.93
CA ALA A 13 -19.10 9.20 5.29
C ALA A 13 -18.75 7.69 5.23
N ALA A 14 -18.91 7.08 4.07
CA ALA A 14 -18.24 5.81 3.79
C ALA A 14 -16.74 6.06 4.00
N ILE A 15 -16.13 5.35 4.94
CA ILE A 15 -14.68 5.33 5.10
C ILE A 15 -14.15 4.67 3.84
N VAL A 16 -13.66 5.47 2.91
CA VAL A 16 -12.79 4.98 1.84
C VAL A 16 -11.53 4.52 2.57
N ALA A 17 -11.22 3.25 2.50
CA ALA A 17 -9.93 2.77 2.97
C ALA A 17 -8.88 3.47 2.11
N VAL A 18 -8.12 4.34 2.73
CA VAL A 18 -6.99 5.01 2.11
C VAL A 18 -5.94 3.94 1.88
N GLU A 19 -5.51 3.76 0.66
CA GLU A 19 -4.26 3.06 0.38
C GLU A 19 -3.16 3.77 1.14
N ALA A 20 -2.25 3.01 1.71
CA ALA A 20 -1.36 3.64 2.65
C ALA A 20 -0.11 2.79 2.83
N CYS A 21 1.01 3.34 2.41
CA CYS A 21 2.32 2.71 2.33
C CYS A 21 3.27 3.25 3.39
N THR A 22 4.38 2.58 3.62
CA THR A 22 5.51 3.09 4.41
C THR A 22 6.76 2.97 3.57
N VAL A 23 7.49 4.08 3.41
CA VAL A 23 8.75 4.16 2.67
C VAL A 23 9.87 4.54 3.64
N ILE A 24 10.98 3.81 3.58
CA ILE A 24 12.21 4.15 4.30
C ILE A 24 13.33 4.28 3.28
N SER A 25 14.06 5.40 3.31
CA SER A 25 15.18 5.68 2.41
C SER A 25 16.46 5.87 3.22
N VAL A 26 17.54 5.19 2.85
CA VAL A 26 18.82 5.17 3.59
C VAL A 26 19.95 5.61 2.68
N GLY A 27 20.71 6.62 3.12
CA GLY A 27 21.88 7.12 2.41
C GLY A 27 23.07 6.17 2.49
N LYS A 28 23.97 6.23 1.51
CA LYS A 28 25.09 5.28 1.32
C LYS A 28 26.07 5.17 2.48
N LYS A 29 26.26 6.21 3.28
CA LYS A 29 27.13 6.17 4.45
C LYS A 29 26.42 5.73 5.74
N ALA A 30 25.11 5.51 5.67
CA ALA A 30 24.30 4.94 6.74
C ALA A 30 24.13 3.43 6.60
N THR A 31 24.71 2.79 5.57
CA THR A 31 24.63 1.36 5.30
C THR A 31 25.96 0.63 5.51
N VAL A 32 25.88 -0.67 5.81
CA VAL A 32 27.06 -1.51 6.11
C VAL A 32 28.00 -1.74 4.92
N ASP A 33 27.49 -1.65 3.69
CA ASP A 33 28.23 -1.96 2.47
C ASP A 33 28.35 -0.79 1.48
N GLY A 34 27.91 0.41 1.90
CA GLY A 34 27.94 1.61 1.07
C GLY A 34 26.87 1.67 -0.01
N SER A 35 25.94 0.73 -0.03
CA SER A 35 24.75 0.79 -0.89
C SER A 35 23.77 1.87 -0.43
N VAL A 36 22.87 2.30 -1.31
CA VAL A 36 21.65 3.00 -0.91
C VAL A 36 20.51 2.00 -0.82
N LEU A 37 19.60 2.21 0.14
CA LEU A 37 18.44 1.34 0.34
C LEU A 37 17.16 2.18 0.27
N VAL A 38 16.12 1.61 -0.36
CA VAL A 38 14.76 2.13 -0.23
C VAL A 38 13.79 0.97 -0.05
N SER A 39 12.85 1.10 0.89
CA SER A 39 11.86 0.07 1.18
C SER A 39 10.44 0.59 1.02
N HIS A 40 9.51 -0.35 0.85
CA HIS A 40 8.09 -0.07 0.64
C HIS A 40 7.20 -1.18 1.20
N THR A 41 6.04 -0.80 1.71
CA THR A 41 4.89 -1.69 1.91
C THR A 41 3.73 -1.21 1.05
N ASN A 42 3.16 -2.05 0.21
CA ASN A 42 1.93 -1.73 -0.53
C ASN A 42 0.71 -2.23 0.25
N ASP A 43 0.01 -1.32 0.92
CA ASP A 43 -1.13 -1.67 1.78
C ASP A 43 -2.47 -1.51 1.07
N ALA A 44 -2.54 -1.92 -0.19
CA ALA A 44 -3.67 -1.79 -1.11
C ALA A 44 -4.80 -2.83 -0.94
N GLY A 45 -4.87 -3.51 0.20
CA GLY A 45 -5.69 -4.71 0.41
C GLY A 45 -7.16 -4.68 0.05
N LEU A 46 -7.79 -3.52 -0.10
CA LEU A 46 -9.19 -3.37 -0.52
C LEU A 46 -9.35 -3.15 -2.02
N ASN A 47 -8.29 -2.81 -2.72
CA ASN A 47 -8.29 -2.64 -4.15
C ASN A 47 -7.97 -3.97 -4.82
N PRO A 48 -8.61 -4.27 -5.94
CA PRO A 48 -8.25 -5.41 -6.77
C PRO A 48 -6.93 -5.08 -7.49
N ALA A 49 -5.81 -5.25 -6.78
CA ALA A 49 -4.48 -5.07 -7.33
C ALA A 49 -4.06 -6.28 -8.18
N ASP A 50 -3.19 -6.05 -9.16
CA ASP A 50 -2.45 -7.13 -9.81
C ASP A 50 -1.42 -7.66 -8.80
N LEU A 51 -1.56 -8.89 -8.37
CA LEU A 51 -0.70 -9.50 -7.34
C LEU A 51 0.57 -10.15 -7.91
N ARG A 52 0.83 -9.97 -9.21
CA ARG A 52 2.02 -10.51 -9.87
C ARG A 52 3.20 -9.55 -9.69
N MET A 53 4.37 -10.12 -9.47
CA MET A 53 5.60 -9.40 -9.76
C MET A 53 5.87 -9.52 -11.26
N VAL A 54 6.07 -8.42 -11.96
CA VAL A 54 6.22 -8.44 -13.43
C VAL A 54 7.59 -7.94 -13.83
N ARG A 55 8.26 -8.67 -14.73
CA ARG A 55 9.46 -8.19 -15.40
C ARG A 55 9.09 -7.58 -16.74
N VAL A 56 9.31 -6.28 -16.89
CA VAL A 56 9.24 -5.59 -18.18
C VAL A 56 10.64 -5.62 -18.80
N PRO A 57 10.80 -6.19 -20.00
CA PRO A 57 12.12 -6.27 -20.63
C PRO A 57 12.58 -4.90 -21.15
N ALA A 58 13.88 -4.72 -21.32
CA ALA A 58 14.43 -3.63 -22.10
C ALA A 58 13.99 -3.76 -23.58
N MET A 59 13.65 -2.65 -24.22
CA MET A 59 13.09 -2.66 -25.56
C MET A 59 13.65 -1.54 -26.44
N ASN A 60 13.84 -1.84 -27.74
CA ASN A 60 14.05 -0.84 -28.77
C ASN A 60 12.69 -0.43 -29.36
N HIS A 61 12.54 0.83 -29.67
CA HIS A 61 11.30 1.40 -30.21
C HIS A 61 11.56 2.07 -31.56
N SER A 62 10.59 1.97 -32.47
CA SER A 62 10.67 2.64 -33.77
C SER A 62 10.61 4.17 -33.61
N GLU A 63 11.27 4.87 -34.52
CA GLU A 63 11.19 6.34 -34.60
C GLU A 63 9.72 6.79 -34.77
N GLY A 64 9.33 7.82 -34.01
CA GLY A 64 7.97 8.35 -34.01
C GLY A 64 6.93 7.50 -33.29
N SER A 65 7.32 6.39 -32.66
CA SER A 65 6.41 5.61 -31.84
C SER A 65 5.89 6.40 -30.63
N LEU A 66 4.73 6.00 -30.13
CA LEU A 66 4.07 6.62 -28.98
C LEU A 66 3.98 5.63 -27.83
N ARG A 67 4.18 6.13 -26.61
CA ARG A 67 3.97 5.36 -25.37
C ARG A 67 2.56 5.65 -24.84
N PRO A 68 1.68 4.63 -24.73
CA PRO A 68 0.37 4.79 -24.14
C PRO A 68 0.44 5.02 -22.62
N ILE A 69 -0.45 5.85 -22.10
CA ILE A 69 -0.60 6.17 -20.67
C ILE A 69 -1.92 5.63 -20.17
N TYR A 70 -1.90 4.91 -19.07
CA TYR A 70 -3.07 4.22 -18.55
C TYR A 70 -3.52 4.76 -17.20
N ASN A 71 -4.82 4.61 -16.92
CA ASN A 71 -5.40 4.86 -15.61
C ASN A 71 -5.47 3.55 -14.82
N PHE A 72 -4.56 3.34 -13.89
CA PHE A 72 -4.47 2.11 -13.10
C PHE A 72 -5.67 1.90 -12.19
N GLN A 73 -6.25 2.93 -11.63
CA GLN A 73 -7.45 2.84 -10.81
C GLN A 73 -8.65 2.21 -11.53
N ARG A 74 -8.72 2.33 -12.85
CA ARG A 74 -9.82 1.78 -13.66
C ARG A 74 -9.44 0.52 -14.43
N ASN A 75 -8.21 0.46 -14.90
CA ASN A 75 -7.77 -0.55 -15.86
C ASN A 75 -6.87 -1.62 -15.22
N GLY A 76 -6.44 -1.43 -13.97
CA GLY A 76 -5.54 -2.34 -13.27
C GLY A 76 -6.21 -3.63 -12.80
N PHE A 77 -7.54 -3.76 -12.88
CA PHE A 77 -8.20 -4.99 -12.45
C PHE A 77 -8.76 -5.79 -13.63
N PRO A 78 -8.53 -7.11 -13.66
CA PRO A 78 -7.65 -7.87 -12.77
C PRO A 78 -6.18 -7.58 -13.01
N ARG A 79 -5.83 -6.92 -14.10
CA ARG A 79 -4.50 -6.44 -14.48
C ARG A 79 -4.59 -5.47 -15.66
N LEU A 80 -3.57 -4.66 -15.85
CA LEU A 80 -3.36 -3.93 -17.09
C LEU A 80 -3.06 -4.92 -18.22
N VAL A 81 -3.69 -4.72 -19.40
CA VAL A 81 -3.49 -5.53 -20.60
C VAL A 81 -3.01 -4.63 -21.72
N SER A 82 -1.80 -4.84 -22.22
CA SER A 82 -1.16 -4.01 -23.24
C SER A 82 -0.16 -4.82 -24.06
N ASN A 83 -0.06 -4.52 -25.35
CA ASN A 83 0.98 -5.08 -26.21
C ASN A 83 2.31 -4.31 -26.14
N ASP A 84 2.32 -3.14 -25.49
CA ASP A 84 3.43 -2.19 -25.53
C ASP A 84 4.39 -2.32 -24.34
N ARG A 85 4.06 -3.18 -23.35
CA ARG A 85 4.84 -3.34 -22.11
C ARG A 85 5.55 -4.69 -21.96
N GLY A 86 5.64 -5.44 -23.04
CA GLY A 86 6.24 -6.76 -23.04
C GLY A 86 5.25 -7.91 -22.77
N PRO A 87 5.73 -9.16 -22.83
CA PRO A 87 4.88 -10.36 -22.95
C PRO A 87 3.98 -10.61 -21.74
N LEU A 88 4.40 -10.22 -20.53
CA LEU A 88 3.60 -10.43 -19.31
C LEU A 88 2.39 -9.50 -19.20
N TYR A 89 2.32 -8.46 -20.02
CA TYR A 89 1.15 -7.59 -20.16
C TYR A 89 0.29 -7.92 -21.36
N ALA A 90 0.77 -8.74 -22.31
CA ALA A 90 0.01 -9.13 -23.48
C ALA A 90 -1.31 -9.81 -23.11
N PRO A 91 -2.39 -9.64 -23.92
CA PRO A 91 -3.67 -10.26 -23.64
C PRO A 91 -3.57 -11.78 -23.67
N THR A 92 -4.16 -12.44 -22.68
CA THR A 92 -4.47 -13.86 -22.70
C THR A 92 -5.83 -14.11 -23.33
N ALA A 93 -6.22 -15.38 -23.51
CA ALA A 93 -7.53 -15.70 -24.06
C ALA A 93 -8.65 -14.99 -23.29
N ASN A 94 -9.53 -14.31 -24.00
CA ASN A 94 -10.69 -13.56 -23.51
C ASN A 94 -10.40 -12.23 -22.77
N GLU A 95 -9.17 -11.71 -22.78
CA GLU A 95 -8.86 -10.38 -22.27
C GLU A 95 -8.88 -9.32 -23.38
N SER A 96 -9.45 -8.17 -23.07
CA SER A 96 -9.42 -6.99 -23.95
C SER A 96 -8.27 -6.07 -23.55
N LEU A 97 -7.68 -5.38 -24.53
CA LEU A 97 -6.68 -4.35 -24.27
C LEU A 97 -7.25 -3.24 -23.39
N SER A 98 -6.47 -2.78 -22.45
CA SER A 98 -6.76 -1.60 -21.64
C SER A 98 -6.79 -0.35 -22.53
N ILE A 99 -7.69 0.58 -22.23
CA ILE A 99 -7.85 1.81 -23.00
C ILE A 99 -6.93 2.89 -22.41
N PRO A 100 -5.97 3.43 -23.16
CA PRO A 100 -5.11 4.49 -22.68
C PRO A 100 -5.87 5.80 -22.46
N LEU A 101 -5.42 6.62 -21.50
CA LEU A 101 -5.85 8.01 -21.30
C LEU A 101 -5.33 8.93 -22.40
N GLY A 102 -4.18 8.64 -22.94
CA GLY A 102 -3.48 9.41 -23.95
C GLY A 102 -2.12 8.77 -24.25
N HIS A 103 -1.28 9.53 -24.94
CA HIS A 103 0.03 9.06 -25.39
C HIS A 103 1.07 10.19 -25.23
N ILE A 104 2.32 9.80 -25.03
CA ILE A 104 3.49 10.68 -25.12
C ILE A 104 4.48 10.13 -26.15
N PRO A 105 5.41 10.92 -26.67
CA PRO A 105 6.49 10.41 -27.51
C PRO A 105 7.29 9.31 -26.80
N GLN A 106 7.55 8.22 -27.51
CA GLN A 106 8.41 7.15 -27.00
C GLN A 106 9.89 7.50 -27.28
N VAL A 107 10.77 7.03 -26.40
CA VAL A 107 12.22 7.11 -26.60
C VAL A 107 12.71 5.92 -27.42
N PRO A 108 13.88 6.03 -28.13
CA PRO A 108 14.38 4.93 -28.98
C PRO A 108 14.68 3.63 -28.24
N TYR A 109 15.01 3.73 -26.94
CA TYR A 109 15.34 2.59 -26.08
C TYR A 109 14.80 2.80 -24.68
N THR A 110 14.23 1.74 -24.08
CA THR A 110 13.78 1.72 -22.69
C THR A 110 14.52 0.65 -21.91
N PHE A 111 14.92 0.99 -20.67
CA PHE A 111 15.49 0.03 -19.72
C PHE A 111 14.47 -1.00 -19.28
N GLY A 112 14.95 -2.20 -18.95
CA GLY A 112 14.13 -3.22 -18.32
C GLY A 112 13.95 -2.93 -16.83
N TYR A 113 12.78 -3.29 -16.28
CA TYR A 113 12.50 -3.02 -14.87
C TYR A 113 11.55 -4.04 -14.25
N PHE A 114 11.55 -4.13 -12.93
CA PHE A 114 10.51 -4.82 -12.17
C PHE A 114 9.34 -3.90 -11.91
N ASP A 115 8.15 -4.44 -12.08
CA ASP A 115 6.88 -3.76 -12.00
C ASP A 115 5.88 -4.52 -11.11
N HIS A 116 5.03 -3.76 -10.48
CA HIS A 116 3.81 -4.18 -9.79
C HIS A 116 2.76 -3.09 -10.01
N ASP A 117 2.01 -2.68 -8.98
CA ASP A 117 1.16 -1.49 -9.06
C ASP A 117 2.02 -0.25 -9.38
N TYR A 118 3.17 -0.12 -8.72
CA TYR A 118 4.20 0.90 -8.97
C TYR A 118 5.46 0.24 -9.52
N GLY A 119 6.25 0.99 -10.31
CA GLY A 119 7.57 0.54 -10.73
C GLY A 119 8.53 0.46 -9.56
N MET A 120 9.41 -0.55 -9.54
CA MET A 120 10.33 -0.81 -8.42
C MET A 120 11.77 -0.43 -8.74
N ILE A 121 12.47 -1.20 -9.54
CA ILE A 121 13.89 -1.02 -9.87
C ILE A 121 14.13 -1.38 -11.33
N ASN A 122 14.99 -0.61 -12.01
CA ASN A 122 15.42 -0.94 -13.36
C ASN A 122 16.81 -1.60 -13.41
N ASP A 123 17.19 -2.07 -14.59
CA ASP A 123 18.49 -2.72 -14.85
C ASP A 123 19.69 -1.77 -14.72
N GLN A 124 19.47 -0.46 -14.51
CA GLN A 124 20.48 0.55 -14.18
C GLN A 124 20.54 0.85 -12.67
N GLN A 125 19.89 0.05 -11.83
CA GLN A 125 19.80 0.20 -10.38
C GLN A 125 19.07 1.47 -9.91
N LEU A 126 18.30 2.15 -10.76
CA LEU A 126 17.38 3.18 -10.30
C LEU A 126 16.22 2.53 -9.57
N SER A 127 16.00 2.93 -8.33
CA SER A 127 15.03 2.37 -7.39
C SER A 127 13.97 3.40 -7.03
N ILE A 128 12.70 3.00 -7.02
CA ILE A 128 11.56 3.86 -6.69
C ILE A 128 10.63 3.13 -5.73
N ALA A 129 10.16 3.82 -4.68
CA ALA A 129 9.18 3.34 -3.70
C ALA A 129 8.14 4.43 -3.45
N GLU A 130 6.88 4.05 -3.37
CA GLU A 130 5.74 4.98 -3.30
C GLU A 130 5.15 5.07 -1.90
N SER A 131 4.54 6.21 -1.57
CA SER A 131 3.65 6.39 -0.40
C SER A 131 2.60 7.46 -0.69
N THR A 132 1.35 7.03 -0.84
CA THR A 132 0.19 7.92 -1.06
C THR A 132 0.04 8.93 0.06
N CYS A 133 -0.15 10.20 -0.29
CA CYS A 133 -0.26 11.31 0.64
C CYS A 133 -1.58 12.08 0.49
N ALA A 134 -1.88 12.90 1.50
CA ALA A 134 -3.05 13.78 1.52
C ALA A 134 -2.66 15.21 1.16
N ALA A 135 -3.32 15.82 0.18
CA ALA A 135 -3.07 17.21 -0.24
C ALA A 135 -4.34 18.06 -0.30
N LYS A 136 -4.16 19.39 -0.28
CA LYS A 136 -5.25 20.38 -0.40
C LYS A 136 -5.84 20.47 -1.81
N THR A 137 -5.23 19.82 -2.80
CA THR A 137 -5.70 19.78 -4.19
C THR A 137 -6.13 18.38 -4.59
N VAL A 138 -7.00 18.30 -5.59
CA VAL A 138 -7.40 17.06 -6.25
C VAL A 138 -7.33 17.24 -7.75
N GLY A 139 -6.93 16.20 -8.48
CA GLY A 139 -6.94 16.13 -9.93
C GLY A 139 -7.92 15.07 -10.42
N TRP A 140 -8.26 15.17 -11.70
CA TRP A 140 -9.13 14.21 -12.37
C TRP A 140 -8.51 13.79 -13.70
N PRO A 141 -8.64 12.49 -14.05
CA PRO A 141 -8.09 12.01 -15.32
C PRO A 141 -8.82 12.62 -16.52
N SER A 142 -8.09 12.79 -17.60
CA SER A 142 -8.62 13.32 -18.89
C SER A 142 -9.75 12.48 -19.49
N SER A 143 -9.96 11.25 -19.04
CA SER A 143 -11.11 10.41 -19.42
C SER A 143 -12.45 10.91 -18.87
N LEU A 144 -12.45 11.83 -17.90
CA LEU A 144 -13.64 12.49 -17.39
C LEU A 144 -13.83 13.84 -18.10
N HIS A 145 -15.07 14.22 -18.41
CA HIS A 145 -15.37 15.45 -19.16
C HIS A 145 -14.88 16.73 -18.48
N TYR A 146 -14.63 16.68 -17.15
CA TYR A 146 -14.08 17.77 -16.35
C TYR A 146 -12.63 17.50 -15.92
N GLY A 147 -12.02 16.41 -16.42
CA GLY A 147 -10.65 16.03 -16.09
C GLY A 147 -9.64 16.64 -17.07
N HIS A 148 -8.46 17.01 -16.56
CA HIS A 148 -7.42 17.66 -17.35
C HIS A 148 -6.07 16.95 -17.26
N ASN A 149 -5.96 15.88 -16.46
CA ASN A 149 -4.67 15.30 -16.11
C ASN A 149 -4.46 13.95 -16.78
N LEU A 150 -3.24 13.73 -17.25
CA LEU A 150 -2.85 12.50 -17.93
C LEU A 150 -2.20 11.48 -17.00
N PHE A 151 -1.47 11.92 -15.96
CA PHE A 151 -0.60 11.06 -15.17
C PHE A 151 -1.08 10.80 -13.76
N GLN A 152 -0.99 9.52 -13.36
CA GLN A 152 -0.87 9.04 -11.99
C GLN A 152 0.59 8.67 -11.70
N ILE A 153 0.91 8.48 -10.41
CA ILE A 153 2.28 8.18 -9.98
C ILE A 153 2.75 6.81 -10.48
N GLU A 154 1.84 5.86 -10.67
CA GLU A 154 2.10 4.53 -11.22
C GLU A 154 2.75 4.64 -12.61
N GLU A 155 2.18 5.45 -13.49
CA GLU A 155 2.74 5.66 -14.83
C GLU A 155 4.04 6.48 -14.79
N LEU A 156 4.10 7.51 -13.99
CA LEU A 156 5.30 8.35 -13.88
C LEU A 156 6.50 7.55 -13.38
N SER A 157 6.32 6.70 -12.35
CA SER A 157 7.39 5.84 -11.83
C SER A 157 7.91 4.86 -12.89
N LYS A 158 7.01 4.27 -13.69
CA LYS A 158 7.38 3.35 -14.77
C LYS A 158 8.13 4.06 -15.90
N ILE A 159 7.67 5.26 -16.30
CA ILE A 159 8.37 6.09 -17.30
C ILE A 159 9.77 6.49 -16.82
N ALA A 160 9.91 6.81 -15.53
CA ALA A 160 11.21 7.12 -14.97
C ALA A 160 12.15 5.91 -15.02
N LEU A 161 11.66 4.70 -14.68
CA LEU A 161 12.45 3.46 -14.79
C LEU A 161 12.77 3.08 -16.23
N GLU A 162 11.87 3.35 -17.18
CA GLU A 162 12.11 3.13 -18.61
C GLU A 162 13.21 4.03 -19.18
N ARG A 163 13.42 5.25 -18.65
CA ARG A 163 14.17 6.32 -19.34
C ARG A 163 15.35 6.87 -18.55
N CYS A 164 15.47 6.60 -17.26
CA CYS A 164 16.46 7.20 -16.38
C CYS A 164 17.37 6.15 -15.72
N ASP A 165 18.60 6.52 -15.48
CA ASP A 165 19.60 5.74 -14.73
C ASP A 165 19.98 6.38 -13.39
N SER A 166 19.40 7.56 -13.08
CA SER A 166 19.72 8.33 -11.89
C SER A 166 18.48 8.96 -11.25
N ALA A 167 18.53 9.16 -9.93
CA ALA A 167 17.45 9.75 -9.15
C ALA A 167 17.10 11.17 -9.64
N ARG A 168 18.11 11.98 -9.97
CA ARG A 168 17.88 13.35 -10.47
C ARG A 168 17.20 13.38 -11.83
N CYS A 169 17.56 12.46 -12.74
CA CYS A 169 16.86 12.28 -14.01
C CYS A 169 15.39 11.91 -13.76
N ALA A 170 15.14 10.92 -12.92
CA ALA A 170 13.79 10.45 -12.58
C ALA A 170 12.90 11.58 -12.02
N ILE A 171 13.42 12.34 -11.05
CA ILE A 171 12.70 13.45 -10.41
C ILE A 171 12.32 14.53 -11.45
N ARG A 172 13.27 14.95 -12.27
CA ARG A 172 13.01 15.96 -13.31
C ARG A 172 12.02 15.45 -14.34
N LEU A 173 12.25 14.27 -14.88
CA LEU A 173 11.37 13.69 -15.91
C LEU A 173 9.92 13.56 -15.41
N MET A 174 9.72 12.98 -14.23
CA MET A 174 8.37 12.85 -13.64
C MET A 174 7.75 14.20 -13.36
N GLY A 175 8.52 15.14 -12.80
CA GLY A 175 8.07 16.48 -12.47
C GLY A 175 7.66 17.27 -13.70
N ASP A 176 8.48 17.26 -14.75
CA ASP A 176 8.23 18.00 -16.00
C ASP A 176 7.01 17.43 -16.74
N LEU A 177 6.91 16.11 -16.87
CA LEU A 177 5.74 15.45 -17.47
C LEU A 177 4.44 15.76 -16.69
N ALA A 178 4.50 15.74 -15.36
CA ALA A 178 3.35 16.04 -14.52
C ALA A 178 2.92 17.53 -14.64
N VAL A 179 3.88 18.44 -14.72
CA VAL A 179 3.60 19.89 -14.92
C VAL A 179 3.00 20.14 -16.30
N GLU A 180 3.53 19.51 -17.35
CA GLU A 180 3.09 19.71 -18.74
C GLU A 180 1.74 19.08 -19.03
N HIS A 181 1.51 17.83 -18.57
CA HIS A 181 0.35 17.03 -18.96
C HIS A 181 -0.65 16.80 -17.82
N GLY A 182 -0.38 17.32 -16.63
CA GLY A 182 -1.23 17.22 -15.46
C GLY A 182 -1.08 15.91 -14.67
N PHE A 183 -1.20 16.06 -13.35
CA PHE A 183 -1.14 14.98 -12.36
C PHE A 183 -2.47 14.85 -11.64
N PHE A 184 -2.90 13.62 -11.38
CA PHE A 184 -4.03 13.30 -10.50
C PHE A 184 -3.67 12.13 -9.58
N GLY A 185 -4.06 12.23 -8.31
CA GLY A 185 -3.97 11.13 -7.35
C GLY A 185 -5.21 10.24 -7.40
N GLU A 186 -5.40 9.42 -6.38
CA GLU A 186 -6.60 8.60 -6.26
C GLU A 186 -7.86 9.45 -6.12
N TYR A 187 -8.91 9.03 -6.77
CA TYR A 187 -10.24 9.63 -6.63
C TYR A 187 -11.25 8.61 -6.08
N GLY A 188 -12.20 9.11 -5.29
CA GLY A 188 -13.18 8.27 -4.60
C GLY A 188 -14.14 7.55 -5.55
N LYS A 189 -14.72 6.46 -5.08
CA LYS A 189 -15.85 5.79 -5.75
C LYS A 189 -16.94 6.83 -6.08
N ASN A 190 -17.56 6.72 -7.24
CA ASN A 190 -18.49 7.71 -7.79
C ASN A 190 -17.86 9.07 -8.12
N GLN A 191 -16.56 9.12 -8.41
CA GLN A 191 -15.86 10.31 -8.89
C GLN A 191 -15.91 11.50 -7.90
N LYS A 192 -15.94 11.21 -6.60
CA LYS A 192 -15.85 12.23 -5.56
C LYS A 192 -14.41 12.62 -5.27
N ALA A 193 -14.20 13.86 -4.88
CA ALA A 193 -12.89 14.33 -4.43
C ALA A 193 -12.40 13.52 -3.23
N ASN A 194 -11.16 13.03 -3.30
CA ASN A 194 -10.52 12.26 -2.24
C ASN A 194 -9.22 12.96 -1.81
N TYR A 195 -9.32 13.99 -0.99
CA TYR A 195 -8.17 14.74 -0.48
C TYR A 195 -7.20 13.89 0.34
N GLY A 196 -7.67 12.76 0.88
CA GLY A 196 -6.88 11.85 1.71
C GLY A 196 -5.87 11.00 0.94
N SER A 197 -6.01 10.91 -0.38
CA SER A 197 -5.15 10.13 -1.28
C SER A 197 -4.93 10.88 -2.61
N SER A 198 -4.88 12.22 -2.56
CA SER A 198 -4.84 13.05 -3.77
C SER A 198 -3.44 13.40 -4.23
N SER A 199 -2.42 12.93 -3.52
CA SER A 199 -1.02 13.27 -3.76
C SER A 199 -0.12 12.10 -3.41
N GLU A 200 1.14 12.20 -3.81
CA GLU A 200 2.10 11.11 -3.67
C GLU A 200 3.43 11.58 -3.11
N ALA A 201 4.13 10.61 -2.49
CA ALA A 201 5.54 10.71 -2.15
C ALA A 201 6.29 9.53 -2.75
N LEU A 202 7.52 9.77 -3.20
CA LEU A 202 8.42 8.72 -3.64
C LEU A 202 9.74 8.79 -2.89
N GLY A 203 10.24 7.61 -2.46
CA GLY A 203 11.66 7.40 -2.16
C GLY A 203 12.36 6.96 -3.45
N ILE A 204 13.40 7.67 -3.85
CA ILE A 204 14.12 7.43 -5.10
C ILE A 204 15.61 7.30 -4.81
N SER A 205 16.24 6.20 -5.24
CA SER A 205 17.67 5.96 -5.01
C SER A 205 18.34 5.43 -6.27
N ASP A 206 19.65 5.67 -6.42
CA ASP A 206 20.40 5.28 -7.60
C ASP A 206 21.79 4.69 -7.27
N LYS A 207 22.43 4.09 -8.30
CA LYS A 207 23.78 3.54 -8.21
C LYS A 207 24.87 4.60 -7.94
N TYR A 208 24.59 5.88 -8.16
CA TYR A 208 25.53 6.97 -7.88
C TYR A 208 25.55 7.33 -6.39
N GLY A 209 24.68 6.69 -5.59
CA GLY A 209 24.64 6.79 -4.15
C GLY A 209 23.79 7.95 -3.67
N GLU A 210 22.91 8.48 -4.51
CA GLU A 210 21.93 9.47 -4.09
C GLU A 210 20.62 8.78 -3.67
N SER A 211 20.02 9.33 -2.62
CA SER A 211 18.69 8.97 -2.13
C SER A 211 17.87 10.24 -1.93
N TRP A 212 16.63 10.26 -2.41
CA TRP A 212 15.76 11.43 -2.45
C TRP A 212 14.35 11.09 -1.99
N ILE A 213 13.67 12.06 -1.37
CA ILE A 213 12.22 12.04 -1.20
C ILE A 213 11.63 13.08 -2.15
N LEU A 214 10.67 12.66 -2.97
CA LEU A 214 9.87 13.51 -3.85
C LEU A 214 8.43 13.56 -3.34
N HIS A 215 7.82 14.74 -3.28
CA HIS A 215 6.39 14.93 -3.09
C HIS A 215 5.78 15.56 -4.32
N MET A 216 4.60 15.06 -4.74
CA MET A 216 3.88 15.54 -5.92
C MET A 216 2.38 15.63 -5.64
N LEU A 217 1.75 16.70 -6.11
CA LEU A 217 0.31 16.94 -6.01
C LEU A 217 -0.19 17.68 -7.26
N THR A 218 -1.50 17.63 -7.46
CA THR A 218 -2.16 18.36 -8.56
C THR A 218 -1.93 19.87 -8.39
N GLY A 219 -1.63 20.55 -9.48
CA GLY A 219 -1.30 21.97 -9.54
C GLY A 219 -2.51 22.90 -9.72
N PRO A 220 -2.27 24.11 -10.24
CA PRO A 220 -3.31 25.13 -10.47
C PRO A 220 -4.46 24.62 -11.35
N ASN A 221 -5.68 25.12 -11.09
CA ASN A 221 -6.90 24.83 -11.85
C ASN A 221 -7.26 23.34 -11.93
N ASN A 222 -6.85 22.54 -10.94
CA ASN A 222 -6.98 21.08 -10.92
C ASN A 222 -6.32 20.40 -12.14
N ALA A 223 -5.33 21.02 -12.69
CA ALA A 223 -4.49 20.58 -13.81
C ALA A 223 -3.02 20.73 -13.43
N SER A 224 -2.07 20.37 -14.34
CA SER A 224 -0.64 20.51 -14.05
C SER A 224 -0.22 19.79 -12.76
N ALA A 225 0.92 20.16 -12.20
CA ALA A 225 1.44 19.63 -10.95
C ALA A 225 2.19 20.68 -10.13
N VAL A 226 2.32 20.42 -8.84
CA VAL A 226 3.32 21.01 -7.96
C VAL A 226 4.12 19.87 -7.34
N TRP A 227 5.43 20.01 -7.32
CA TRP A 227 6.31 19.03 -6.72
C TRP A 227 7.52 19.64 -6.02
N ALA A 228 8.06 18.94 -5.06
CA ALA A 228 9.31 19.25 -4.38
C ALA A 228 10.05 17.96 -4.04
N ALA A 229 11.38 17.98 -4.15
CA ALA A 229 12.25 16.89 -3.77
C ALA A 229 13.38 17.38 -2.86
N GLN A 230 13.71 16.57 -1.86
CA GLN A 230 14.82 16.80 -0.95
C GLN A 230 15.70 15.56 -0.89
N ARG A 231 17.01 15.78 -1.00
CA ARG A 231 18.00 14.71 -0.88
C ARG A 231 18.10 14.23 0.57
N VAL A 232 18.14 12.93 0.76
CA VAL A 232 18.48 12.31 2.05
C VAL A 232 20.00 12.40 2.20
N PRO A 233 20.53 13.00 3.28
CA PRO A 233 21.97 13.05 3.51
C PRO A 233 22.59 11.65 3.50
N ASP A 234 23.81 11.53 3.00
CA ASP A 234 24.50 10.24 2.87
C ASP A 234 24.53 9.39 4.15
N GLU A 235 24.59 10.06 5.32
CA GLU A 235 24.69 9.43 6.65
C GLU A 235 23.33 9.23 7.34
N HIS A 236 22.21 9.51 6.66
CA HIS A 236 20.89 9.57 7.26
C HIS A 236 19.94 8.50 6.74
N VAL A 237 18.88 8.30 7.52
CA VAL A 237 17.66 7.59 7.15
C VAL A 237 16.47 8.56 7.18
N ALA A 238 15.62 8.50 6.16
CA ALA A 238 14.37 9.25 6.06
C ALA A 238 13.17 8.29 5.96
N VAL A 239 12.01 8.76 6.41
CA VAL A 239 10.77 7.96 6.44
C VAL A 239 9.61 8.77 5.89
N VAL A 240 8.81 8.16 5.02
CA VAL A 240 7.51 8.68 4.61
C VAL A 240 6.43 7.67 4.99
N ALA A 241 5.42 8.15 5.69
CA ALA A 241 4.29 7.36 6.15
C ALA A 241 2.96 8.08 5.87
N ASN A 242 2.63 8.22 4.57
CA ASN A 242 1.42 8.89 4.06
C ASN A 242 1.27 10.36 4.48
N SER A 243 2.38 11.05 4.60
CA SER A 243 2.40 12.48 4.93
C SER A 243 3.56 13.17 4.24
N PHE A 244 3.41 14.44 3.89
CA PHE A 244 4.53 15.23 3.42
C PHE A 244 5.52 15.47 4.56
N VAL A 245 6.80 15.19 4.29
CA VAL A 245 7.90 15.32 5.27
C VAL A 245 8.89 16.41 4.90
N ILE A 246 8.87 16.91 3.66
CA ILE A 246 9.65 18.07 3.23
C ILE A 246 9.02 19.32 3.83
N ARG A 247 9.81 20.08 4.59
CA ARG A 247 9.40 21.30 5.25
C ARG A 247 10.00 22.51 4.52
N THR A 248 11.13 22.98 4.96
CA THR A 248 11.80 24.14 4.35
C THR A 248 12.49 23.75 3.06
N LEU A 249 12.24 24.52 1.99
CA LEU A 249 12.91 24.36 0.70
C LEU A 249 13.97 25.46 0.53
N ASN A 250 15.23 25.05 0.34
CA ASN A 250 16.32 25.92 -0.03
C ASN A 250 16.67 25.75 -1.52
N LEU A 251 15.94 26.40 -2.40
CA LEU A 251 16.14 26.28 -3.86
C LEU A 251 17.44 26.93 -4.38
N SER A 252 18.21 27.61 -3.52
CA SER A 252 19.56 28.05 -3.86
C SER A 252 20.61 26.95 -3.70
N ASP A 253 20.24 25.79 -3.15
CA ASP A 253 21.05 24.60 -3.01
C ASP A 253 20.50 23.46 -3.90
N PRO A 254 20.81 23.44 -5.21
CA PRO A 254 20.31 22.45 -6.15
C PRO A 254 20.90 21.05 -5.93
N ASP A 255 21.93 20.91 -5.10
CA ASP A 255 22.48 19.61 -4.74
C ASP A 255 21.59 18.86 -3.78
N ASN A 256 20.79 19.57 -2.99
CA ASN A 256 19.93 19.00 -1.97
C ASN A 256 18.43 19.25 -2.18
N TYR A 257 18.05 20.19 -3.06
CA TYR A 257 16.65 20.54 -3.29
C TYR A 257 16.34 20.72 -4.76
N MET A 258 15.21 20.19 -5.19
CA MET A 258 14.61 20.42 -6.50
C MET A 258 13.11 20.66 -6.34
N ALA A 259 12.51 21.48 -7.19
CA ALA A 259 11.07 21.72 -7.15
C ALA A 259 10.55 22.26 -8.48
N SER A 260 9.23 22.17 -8.69
CA SER A 260 8.54 22.86 -9.79
C SER A 260 8.64 24.37 -9.61
N SER A 261 8.72 25.10 -10.72
CA SER A 261 8.85 26.57 -10.71
C SER A 261 7.68 27.28 -10.01
N ASN A 262 6.51 26.65 -9.96
CA ASN A 262 5.29 27.18 -9.36
C ASN A 262 5.12 26.83 -7.87
N VAL A 263 6.07 26.12 -7.24
CA VAL A 263 5.92 25.60 -5.87
C VAL A 263 5.61 26.65 -4.80
N MET A 264 6.18 27.85 -4.91
CA MET A 264 5.91 28.93 -3.95
C MET A 264 4.79 29.87 -4.44
N SER A 265 4.76 30.15 -5.75
CA SER A 265 3.76 31.07 -6.32
C SER A 265 2.35 30.54 -6.20
N PHE A 266 2.14 29.24 -6.42
CA PHE A 266 0.83 28.62 -6.28
C PHE A 266 0.35 28.60 -4.82
N ALA A 267 1.20 28.29 -3.85
CA ALA A 267 0.85 28.37 -2.43
C ALA A 267 0.43 29.79 -2.00
N ARG A 268 1.12 30.80 -2.54
CA ARG A 268 0.79 32.21 -2.29
C ARG A 268 -0.53 32.61 -2.95
N GLU A 269 -0.76 32.23 -4.20
CA GLU A 269 -2.00 32.49 -4.93
C GLU A 269 -3.22 31.91 -4.18
N MET A 270 -3.07 30.71 -3.63
CA MET A 270 -4.11 30.03 -2.86
C MET A 270 -4.26 30.56 -1.43
N GLY A 271 -3.41 31.48 -0.99
CA GLY A 271 -3.40 31.99 0.40
C GLY A 271 -2.96 30.96 1.44
N TRP A 272 -2.21 29.91 1.03
CA TRP A 272 -1.71 28.88 1.93
C TRP A 272 -0.34 29.21 2.53
N TRP A 273 0.31 30.21 1.99
CA TRP A 273 1.56 30.77 2.49
C TRP A 273 1.69 32.25 2.10
N ASP A 274 2.22 33.06 3.03
CA ASP A 274 2.58 34.46 2.81
C ASP A 274 4.08 34.64 3.14
N PRO A 275 4.89 35.22 2.24
CA PRO A 275 6.30 35.52 2.51
C PRO A 275 6.56 36.32 3.79
N SER A 276 5.59 37.13 4.24
CA SER A 276 5.68 37.87 5.49
C SER A 276 5.53 37.00 6.75
N SER A 277 4.99 35.77 6.61
CA SER A 277 4.78 34.84 7.74
C SER A 277 6.02 33.99 8.06
N GLY A 278 7.09 34.09 7.27
CA GLY A 278 8.34 33.35 7.46
C GLY A 278 8.74 32.48 6.25
N PRO A 279 9.73 31.60 6.43
CA PRO A 279 10.20 30.70 5.38
C PRO A 279 9.07 29.82 4.82
N PHE A 280 9.19 29.46 3.53
CA PHE A 280 8.24 28.55 2.90
C PHE A 280 8.38 27.15 3.48
N ASP A 281 7.26 26.59 3.98
CA ASP A 281 7.14 25.24 4.47
C ASP A 281 6.20 24.45 3.54
N PHE A 282 6.75 23.50 2.77
CA PHE A 282 6.00 22.74 1.78
C PHE A 282 4.88 21.91 2.42
N ALA A 283 5.18 21.18 3.49
CA ALA A 283 4.19 20.34 4.14
C ALA A 283 3.06 21.17 4.75
N ALA A 284 3.36 22.29 5.42
CA ALA A 284 2.34 23.18 5.98
C ALA A 284 1.48 23.84 4.89
N ALA A 285 2.09 24.21 3.76
CA ALA A 285 1.37 24.83 2.65
C ALA A 285 0.40 23.86 1.97
N TYR A 286 0.82 22.62 1.73
CA TYR A 286 0.12 21.71 0.82
C TYR A 286 -0.59 20.52 1.46
N SER A 287 -0.20 20.10 2.67
CA SER A 287 -0.85 18.96 3.34
C SER A 287 -2.34 19.22 3.62
N TRP A 288 -3.14 18.20 3.40
CA TRP A 288 -4.52 18.21 3.85
C TRP A 288 -4.68 17.42 5.15
N ALA A 289 -5.05 18.13 6.21
CA ALA A 289 -5.35 17.52 7.50
C ALA A 289 -6.85 17.27 7.62
N LYS A 290 -7.27 16.00 7.62
CA LYS A 290 -8.65 15.67 7.92
C LYS A 290 -8.90 15.78 9.42
N PRO A 291 -9.81 16.61 9.88
CA PRO A 291 -10.21 16.62 11.28
C PRO A 291 -10.72 15.25 11.72
N GLY A 292 -10.22 14.73 12.83
CA GLY A 292 -10.71 13.50 13.41
C GLY A 292 -9.74 12.84 14.39
N PRO A 293 -10.23 12.09 15.38
CA PRO A 293 -9.43 11.58 16.50
C PRO A 293 -8.40 10.49 16.13
N SER A 294 -8.49 9.87 14.95
CA SER A 294 -7.59 8.77 14.56
C SER A 294 -6.45 9.16 13.64
N LYS A 295 -6.46 10.36 13.09
CA LYS A 295 -5.48 10.78 12.06
C LYS A 295 -4.10 11.20 12.59
N PRO A 296 -3.94 11.83 13.76
CA PRO A 296 -2.63 12.22 14.27
C PRO A 296 -1.65 11.05 14.41
N LEU A 297 -2.15 9.87 14.75
CA LEU A 297 -1.34 8.67 14.97
C LEU A 297 -1.12 7.83 13.70
N TYR A 298 -1.75 8.20 12.58
CA TYR A 298 -1.71 7.39 11.35
C TYR A 298 -0.33 7.35 10.68
N GLY A 299 0.30 8.50 10.50
CA GLY A 299 1.63 8.65 9.91
C GLY A 299 2.73 8.82 10.95
N GLY A 300 2.56 9.78 11.85
CA GLY A 300 3.57 10.20 12.80
C GLY A 300 4.11 9.07 13.70
N ARG A 301 3.23 8.18 14.18
CA ARG A 301 3.68 7.03 14.99
C ARG A 301 4.60 6.08 14.22
N ARG A 302 4.35 5.85 12.95
CA ARG A 302 5.24 5.02 12.11
C ARG A 302 6.58 5.69 11.87
N ILE A 303 6.60 7.01 11.66
CA ILE A 303 7.84 7.80 11.53
C ILE A 303 8.62 7.73 12.83
N TRP A 304 7.97 8.00 13.97
CA TRP A 304 8.58 7.85 15.28
C TRP A 304 9.23 6.48 15.47
N ARG A 305 8.48 5.39 15.16
CA ARG A 305 8.96 4.03 15.41
C ARG A 305 10.22 3.70 14.61
N VAL A 306 10.30 4.12 13.36
CA VAL A 306 11.51 3.90 12.55
C VAL A 306 12.71 4.65 13.17
N PHE A 307 12.50 5.89 13.59
CA PHE A 307 13.57 6.67 14.23
C PHE A 307 13.92 6.15 15.63
N ASP A 308 12.93 5.70 16.40
CA ASP A 308 13.14 5.08 17.72
C ASP A 308 14.01 3.81 17.63
N VAL A 309 13.82 2.98 16.59
CA VAL A 309 14.61 1.76 16.40
C VAL A 309 15.99 2.04 15.80
N PHE A 310 16.09 2.95 14.84
CA PHE A 310 17.36 3.19 14.13
C PHE A 310 18.25 4.24 14.79
N ALA A 311 17.67 5.18 15.52
CA ALA A 311 18.37 6.25 16.21
C ALA A 311 17.82 6.45 17.64
N PRO A 312 17.79 5.40 18.50
CA PRO A 312 17.24 5.48 19.85
C PRO A 312 17.92 6.53 20.73
N SER A 313 19.18 6.89 20.47
CA SER A 313 19.89 7.94 21.20
C SER A 313 19.22 9.31 21.13
N LEU A 314 18.38 9.56 20.12
CA LEU A 314 17.65 10.81 19.97
C LEU A 314 16.48 10.93 20.95
N ASN A 315 16.00 9.82 21.51
CA ASN A 315 14.90 9.77 22.47
C ASN A 315 13.71 10.66 22.05
N LEU A 316 13.25 10.51 20.81
CA LEU A 316 12.19 11.32 20.22
C LEU A 316 10.85 11.06 20.92
N ASP A 317 10.09 12.12 21.13
CA ASP A 317 8.76 12.02 21.73
C ASP A 317 7.78 11.33 20.76
N ALA A 318 7.21 10.20 21.19
CA ALA A 318 6.22 9.44 20.44
C ALA A 318 4.91 10.20 20.19
N THR A 319 4.65 11.28 20.91
CA THR A 319 3.40 12.07 20.82
C THR A 319 3.44 13.16 19.74
N LEU A 320 4.60 13.51 19.20
CA LEU A 320 4.73 14.55 18.14
C LEU A 320 3.87 14.23 16.93
N GLY A 321 3.71 12.96 16.58
CA GLY A 321 2.83 12.52 15.51
C GLY A 321 1.34 12.80 15.74
N GLN A 322 0.95 13.30 16.89
CA GLN A 322 -0.42 13.73 17.18
C GLN A 322 -0.72 15.14 16.64
N HIS A 323 0.32 15.92 16.34
CA HIS A 323 0.23 17.31 15.92
C HIS A 323 1.03 17.56 14.61
N PRO A 324 0.69 16.90 13.49
CA PRO A 324 1.48 16.94 12.26
C PRO A 324 1.61 18.34 11.64
N GLU A 325 0.75 19.28 12.02
CA GLU A 325 0.75 20.65 11.47
C GLU A 325 1.68 21.60 12.24
N VAL A 326 1.98 21.30 13.50
CA VAL A 326 2.71 22.22 14.40
C VAL A 326 4.08 21.66 14.78
N GLU A 327 4.13 20.41 15.21
CA GLU A 327 5.34 19.73 15.61
C GLU A 327 5.51 18.44 14.82
N THR A 328 6.66 18.26 14.23
CA THR A 328 6.95 17.11 13.37
C THR A 328 8.32 16.54 13.70
N TYR A 329 8.50 15.28 13.35
CA TYR A 329 9.81 14.66 13.37
C TYR A 329 10.72 15.31 12.32
N PRO A 330 12.05 15.28 12.51
CA PRO A 330 12.98 15.76 11.50
C PRO A 330 12.78 15.01 10.17
N PHE A 331 13.14 15.65 9.06
CA PHE A 331 13.09 15.04 7.72
C PHE A 331 13.86 13.71 7.66
N SER A 332 15.01 13.66 8.31
CA SER A 332 15.87 12.49 8.38
C SER A 332 16.74 12.52 9.64
N VAL A 333 17.22 11.37 10.07
CA VAL A 333 18.10 11.24 11.24
C VAL A 333 19.33 10.39 10.87
N LYS A 334 20.43 10.61 11.59
CA LYS A 334 21.59 9.72 11.53
C LYS A 334 21.31 8.50 12.41
N PRO A 335 21.34 7.27 11.86
CA PRO A 335 21.13 6.08 12.67
C PRO A 335 22.33 5.83 13.60
N ASP A 336 22.07 5.24 14.77
CA ASP A 336 23.12 4.95 15.77
C ASP A 336 24.04 3.81 15.32
N LYS A 337 23.63 2.99 14.38
CA LYS A 337 24.42 1.93 13.75
C LYS A 337 24.21 1.95 12.22
N LEU A 338 25.19 1.42 11.49
CA LEU A 338 25.01 1.19 10.06
C LEU A 338 23.92 0.14 9.82
N LEU A 339 23.09 0.36 8.80
CA LEU A 339 21.93 -0.45 8.48
C LEU A 339 22.23 -1.43 7.34
N ALA A 340 21.69 -2.64 7.46
CA ALA A 340 21.69 -3.65 6.42
C ALA A 340 20.27 -3.80 5.84
N PRO A 341 20.09 -4.42 4.67
CA PRO A 341 18.75 -4.75 4.15
C PRO A 341 17.87 -5.47 5.17
N ARG A 342 18.45 -6.36 6.00
CA ARG A 342 17.75 -7.05 7.08
C ARG A 342 17.09 -6.10 8.07
N ASP A 343 17.77 -5.01 8.47
CA ASP A 343 17.19 -4.05 9.43
C ASP A 343 15.91 -3.43 8.89
N LEU A 344 15.86 -3.15 7.58
CA LEU A 344 14.64 -2.65 6.93
C LEU A 344 13.57 -3.73 6.82
N MET A 345 13.94 -4.98 6.50
CA MET A 345 12.99 -6.10 6.46
C MET A 345 12.33 -6.32 7.83
N GLU A 346 13.09 -6.28 8.91
CA GLU A 346 12.55 -6.40 10.27
C GLU A 346 11.66 -5.21 10.63
N MET A 347 12.06 -3.99 10.23
CA MET A 347 11.23 -2.80 10.44
C MET A 347 9.89 -2.90 9.70
N MET A 348 9.85 -3.48 8.49
CA MET A 348 8.59 -3.69 7.77
C MET A 348 7.65 -4.69 8.46
N ARG A 349 8.15 -5.51 9.41
CA ARG A 349 7.38 -6.48 10.20
C ARG A 349 6.82 -5.93 11.51
N ASP A 350 7.15 -4.69 11.88
CA ASP A 350 6.92 -4.10 13.20
C ASP A 350 5.45 -3.73 13.47
N HIS A 351 4.99 -4.04 14.71
CA HIS A 351 3.70 -3.65 15.27
C HIS A 351 3.87 -2.89 16.59
N TYR A 352 4.97 -2.13 16.72
CA TYR A 352 5.36 -1.38 17.92
C TYR A 352 5.75 -2.26 19.10
N GLU A 353 6.20 -3.51 18.85
CA GLU A 353 6.60 -4.46 19.88
C GLU A 353 7.64 -3.87 20.82
N GLY A 354 7.49 -4.15 22.12
CA GLY A 354 8.39 -3.66 23.17
C GLY A 354 8.19 -2.20 23.57
N THR A 355 7.18 -1.51 23.04
CA THR A 355 6.82 -0.13 23.39
C THR A 355 5.48 -0.09 24.13
N PRO A 356 5.09 1.06 24.74
CA PRO A 356 3.74 1.23 25.28
C PRO A 356 2.61 1.13 24.26
N PHE A 357 2.95 1.11 22.96
CA PHE A 357 2.01 1.04 21.84
C PHE A 357 1.96 -0.35 21.18
N ASP A 358 2.56 -1.35 21.83
CA ASP A 358 2.64 -2.74 21.35
C ASP A 358 1.24 -3.30 21.04
N MET A 359 0.96 -3.48 19.75
CA MET A 359 -0.34 -3.91 19.27
C MET A 359 -0.62 -5.39 19.57
N THR A 360 0.33 -6.13 20.14
CA THR A 360 0.15 -7.53 20.57
C THR A 360 -0.30 -7.63 22.02
N LYS A 361 -0.39 -6.53 22.78
CA LYS A 361 -0.55 -6.54 24.25
C LYS A 361 -1.84 -5.95 24.78
N ASP A 362 -2.54 -5.13 24.03
CA ASP A 362 -3.76 -4.48 24.47
C ASP A 362 -5.01 -5.39 24.39
N VAL A 363 -6.14 -4.90 24.92
CA VAL A 363 -7.44 -5.63 24.86
C VAL A 363 -7.88 -5.88 23.41
N ALA A 364 -7.50 -4.99 22.48
CA ALA A 364 -7.85 -5.14 21.07
C ALA A 364 -7.08 -6.27 20.38
N ALA A 365 -5.94 -6.69 20.94
CA ALA A 365 -5.20 -7.88 20.49
C ALA A 365 -5.93 -9.21 20.84
N GLY A 366 -6.95 -9.13 21.67
CA GLY A 366 -7.70 -10.29 22.12
C GLY A 366 -6.87 -11.24 22.98
N PRO A 367 -7.39 -12.44 23.25
CA PRO A 367 -6.73 -13.40 24.14
C PRO A 367 -5.40 -13.92 23.63
N PHE A 368 -5.15 -13.84 22.32
CA PHE A 368 -4.02 -14.47 21.66
C PHE A 368 -3.00 -13.47 21.06
N GLY A 369 -3.05 -12.21 21.48
CA GLY A 369 -2.04 -11.22 21.11
C GLY A 369 -2.01 -10.89 19.60
N ASN A 370 -3.16 -10.92 18.91
CA ASN A 370 -3.22 -10.65 17.48
C ASN A 370 -3.05 -9.15 17.21
N PRO A 371 -2.01 -8.70 16.47
CA PRO A 371 -1.78 -7.28 16.18
C PRO A 371 -2.73 -6.72 15.12
N VAL A 372 -3.49 -7.57 14.44
CA VAL A 372 -4.39 -7.15 13.35
C VAL A 372 -5.53 -6.29 13.88
N ARG A 373 -5.76 -5.17 13.19
CA ARG A 373 -6.86 -4.25 13.45
C ARG A 373 -7.68 -4.10 12.17
N PHE A 374 -8.82 -4.77 12.12
CA PHE A 374 -9.70 -4.68 10.96
C PHE A 374 -10.33 -3.30 10.87
N GLY A 375 -10.26 -2.70 9.68
CA GLY A 375 -11.02 -1.51 9.34
C GLY A 375 -12.48 -1.83 9.04
N GLY A 376 -13.27 -0.81 8.79
CA GLY A 376 -14.66 -0.97 8.38
C GLY A 376 -15.63 -0.04 9.12
N SER A 377 -16.92 -0.28 8.92
CA SER A 377 -17.97 0.56 9.51
C SER A 377 -18.10 0.28 11.00
N THR A 378 -17.88 1.32 11.79
CA THR A 378 -18.04 1.32 13.25
C THR A 378 -19.38 1.88 13.69
N LYS A 379 -20.40 1.89 12.86
CA LYS A 379 -21.74 2.48 13.07
C LYS A 379 -21.98 2.99 14.51
N ASN A 380 -22.05 4.31 14.68
CA ASN A 380 -22.31 4.98 15.96
C ASN A 380 -21.20 4.85 17.04
N VAL A 381 -20.02 4.34 16.70
CA VAL A 381 -18.86 4.35 17.59
C VAL A 381 -17.81 5.27 16.97
N ALA A 382 -17.52 6.37 17.65
CA ALA A 382 -16.45 7.28 17.25
C ALA A 382 -15.09 6.69 17.67
N GLY A 383 -14.09 6.82 16.81
CA GLY A 383 -12.74 6.36 17.07
C GLY A 383 -12.07 5.76 15.83
N GLY A 384 -10.89 5.20 16.02
CA GLY A 384 -10.12 4.51 14.99
C GLY A 384 -8.97 3.77 15.61
N TRP A 385 -8.46 2.78 14.88
CA TRP A 385 -7.29 2.04 15.28
C TRP A 385 -6.01 2.80 14.92
N GLU A 386 -5.00 2.67 15.75
CA GLU A 386 -3.64 3.03 15.39
C GLU A 386 -3.16 2.11 14.26
N ARG A 387 -2.33 2.62 13.37
CA ARG A 387 -1.80 1.88 12.24
C ARG A 387 -0.37 1.44 12.50
N SER A 388 -0.12 0.12 12.40
CA SER A 388 1.24 -0.44 12.40
C SER A 388 1.99 -0.18 11.08
N ILE A 389 3.28 -0.46 11.07
CA ILE A 389 4.10 -0.54 9.86
C ILE A 389 3.71 -1.80 9.09
N SER A 390 3.71 -2.97 9.76
CA SER A 390 3.22 -4.21 9.18
C SER A 390 1.68 -4.26 9.20
N MET A 391 1.07 -4.30 8.04
CA MET A 391 -0.38 -4.37 7.90
C MET A 391 -0.81 -5.74 7.37
N HIS A 392 -1.90 -6.27 7.92
CA HIS A 392 -2.50 -7.54 7.45
C HIS A 392 -2.98 -7.50 5.99
N ARG A 393 -3.18 -6.32 5.43
CA ARG A 393 -3.67 -6.11 4.07
C ARG A 393 -2.59 -5.65 3.10
N THR A 394 -1.33 -5.70 3.49
CA THR A 394 -0.20 -5.48 2.59
C THR A 394 -0.22 -6.55 1.51
N THR A 395 -0.16 -6.15 0.25
CA THR A 395 -0.12 -7.07 -0.90
C THR A 395 1.29 -7.56 -1.16
N HIS A 396 2.26 -6.67 -1.03
CA HIS A 396 3.69 -6.97 -1.13
C HIS A 396 4.51 -5.92 -0.38
N SER A 397 5.75 -6.27 -0.11
CA SER A 397 6.75 -5.38 0.46
C SER A 397 8.10 -5.66 -0.18
N PHE A 398 8.95 -4.64 -0.26
CA PHE A 398 10.30 -4.82 -0.79
C PHE A 398 11.34 -3.93 -0.10
N VAL A 399 12.59 -4.33 -0.22
CA VAL A 399 13.78 -3.50 0.02
C VAL A 399 14.61 -3.52 -1.25
N LEU A 400 14.79 -2.37 -1.87
CA LEU A 400 15.61 -2.19 -3.06
C LEU A 400 17.00 -1.73 -2.62
N GLN A 401 18.02 -2.35 -3.18
CA GLN A 401 19.41 -2.09 -2.85
C GLN A 401 20.19 -1.78 -4.11
N ALA A 402 20.84 -0.62 -4.16
CA ALA A 402 21.70 -0.21 -5.27
C ALA A 402 23.15 -0.04 -4.79
N ARG A 403 24.08 -0.72 -5.47
CA ARG A 403 25.51 -0.76 -5.15
C ARG A 403 26.33 -0.21 -6.34
N GLY A 404 26.68 1.06 -6.29
CA GLY A 404 27.41 1.72 -7.37
C GLY A 404 28.87 1.27 -7.57
N ASN A 405 29.39 0.48 -6.65
CA ASN A 405 30.74 -0.08 -6.70
C ASN A 405 30.80 -1.47 -7.37
N MET A 406 29.70 -1.91 -7.98
CA MET A 406 29.55 -3.20 -8.64
C MET A 406 28.96 -3.03 -10.05
N PRO A 407 29.17 -4.00 -10.97
CA PRO A 407 28.44 -4.05 -12.22
C PRO A 407 26.91 -4.03 -11.98
N ASP A 408 26.15 -3.37 -12.85
CA ASP A 408 24.70 -3.20 -12.67
C ASP A 408 23.95 -4.54 -12.53
N ASP A 409 24.36 -5.56 -13.29
CA ASP A 409 23.80 -6.90 -13.25
C ASP A 409 24.03 -7.66 -11.91
N VAL A 410 24.94 -7.16 -11.06
CA VAL A 410 25.25 -7.72 -9.74
C VAL A 410 24.84 -6.79 -8.60
N GLY A 411 24.98 -5.48 -8.80
CA GLY A 411 24.83 -4.46 -7.76
C GLY A 411 23.40 -4.22 -7.31
N GLY A 412 22.45 -4.27 -8.25
CA GLY A 412 21.03 -4.00 -7.99
C GLY A 412 20.27 -5.24 -7.53
N VAL A 413 19.68 -5.18 -6.34
CA VAL A 413 18.91 -6.29 -5.76
C VAL A 413 17.54 -5.81 -5.28
N THR A 414 16.51 -6.51 -5.68
CA THR A 414 15.17 -6.42 -5.09
C THR A 414 15.00 -7.55 -4.09
N TRP A 415 14.92 -7.22 -2.81
CA TRP A 415 14.45 -8.12 -1.77
C TRP A 415 12.93 -8.02 -1.73
N TYR A 416 12.24 -9.04 -2.20
CA TYR A 416 10.79 -8.99 -2.44
C TYR A 416 10.03 -9.98 -1.57
N SER A 417 8.95 -9.51 -0.96
CA SER A 417 8.07 -10.28 -0.08
C SER A 417 6.62 -10.09 -0.48
N LEU A 418 5.82 -11.14 -0.37
CA LEU A 418 4.40 -11.17 -0.72
C LEU A 418 3.53 -11.23 0.54
N ALA A 419 2.31 -10.65 0.48
CA ALA A 419 1.37 -10.54 1.58
C ALA A 419 1.93 -9.72 2.79
N ALA A 420 1.34 -9.86 3.98
CA ALA A 420 1.74 -9.09 5.15
C ALA A 420 3.18 -9.43 5.60
N PRO A 421 4.06 -8.43 5.79
CA PRO A 421 5.48 -8.67 6.03
C PRO A 421 5.79 -9.49 7.28
N HIS A 422 5.00 -9.37 8.35
CA HIS A 422 5.25 -10.08 9.61
C HIS A 422 5.21 -11.61 9.49
N GLY A 423 4.55 -12.14 8.47
CA GLY A 423 4.51 -13.57 8.20
C GLY A 423 5.06 -13.91 6.81
N SER A 424 6.05 -13.17 6.31
CA SER A 424 6.57 -13.35 4.95
C SER A 424 8.09 -13.18 4.88
N VAL A 425 8.72 -13.88 3.94
CA VAL A 425 10.17 -13.89 3.70
C VAL A 425 10.51 -13.04 2.49
N TYR A 426 11.58 -12.27 2.56
CA TYR A 426 12.11 -11.50 1.45
C TYR A 426 13.10 -12.33 0.64
N ALA A 427 12.73 -12.69 -0.58
CA ALA A 427 13.60 -13.37 -1.54
C ALA A 427 14.40 -12.35 -2.39
N PRO A 428 15.67 -12.63 -2.73
CA PRO A 428 16.44 -11.75 -3.61
C PRO A 428 16.08 -11.97 -5.08
N PHE A 429 16.05 -10.89 -5.86
CA PHE A 429 15.97 -10.87 -7.32
C PHE A 429 16.94 -9.82 -7.85
N SER A 430 17.76 -10.16 -8.86
CA SER A 430 18.64 -9.17 -9.50
C SER A 430 17.84 -8.21 -10.36
N CYS A 431 18.17 -6.92 -10.33
CA CYS A 431 17.53 -5.92 -11.19
C CYS A 431 17.69 -6.22 -12.69
N ALA A 432 18.69 -7.03 -13.08
CA ALA A 432 18.98 -7.38 -14.46
C ALA A 432 18.40 -8.73 -14.91
N GLN A 433 17.84 -9.57 -13.99
CA GLN A 433 17.29 -10.87 -14.41
C GLN A 433 16.08 -10.71 -15.33
N GLY A 434 15.97 -11.65 -16.29
CA GLY A 434 14.92 -11.61 -17.33
C GLY A 434 13.65 -12.36 -16.98
N SER A 435 13.71 -13.32 -16.07
CA SER A 435 12.57 -14.15 -15.67
C SER A 435 12.40 -14.24 -14.15
N ILE A 436 11.21 -14.63 -13.73
CA ILE A 436 10.83 -14.90 -12.34
C ILE A 436 10.02 -16.20 -12.29
N PRO A 437 9.94 -16.90 -11.13
CA PRO A 437 9.16 -18.14 -11.05
C PRO A 437 7.69 -17.94 -11.37
N ASP A 438 7.08 -18.92 -12.05
CA ASP A 438 5.65 -18.88 -12.43
C ASP A 438 4.72 -18.68 -11.23
N SER A 439 5.12 -19.15 -10.05
CA SER A 439 4.33 -18.96 -8.82
C SER A 439 4.15 -17.49 -8.44
N TYR A 440 5.06 -16.60 -8.82
CA TYR A 440 4.95 -15.14 -8.63
C TYR A 440 4.07 -14.47 -9.68
N LEU A 441 3.74 -15.18 -10.77
CA LEU A 441 2.86 -14.72 -11.86
C LEU A 441 1.42 -15.24 -11.73
N ALA A 442 1.20 -16.26 -10.88
CA ALA A 442 -0.08 -16.96 -10.74
C ALA A 442 -0.87 -16.45 -9.53
N SER A 443 -1.30 -15.18 -9.52
CA SER A 443 -1.96 -14.60 -8.33
C SER A 443 -3.21 -13.80 -8.68
N ARG A 444 -4.36 -14.23 -8.13
CA ARG A 444 -5.62 -13.50 -8.14
C ARG A 444 -6.23 -13.49 -6.74
N LYS A 445 -6.60 -12.34 -6.23
CA LYS A 445 -7.08 -12.20 -4.84
C LYS A 445 -8.42 -12.90 -4.57
N HIS A 446 -9.26 -13.02 -5.55
CA HIS A 446 -10.59 -13.64 -5.44
C HIS A 446 -10.60 -15.14 -5.74
N GLU A 447 -9.45 -15.73 -6.10
CA GLU A 447 -9.32 -17.12 -6.50
C GLU A 447 -8.14 -17.77 -5.80
N PHE A 448 -8.41 -18.64 -4.82
CA PHE A 448 -7.38 -19.38 -4.12
C PHE A 448 -6.67 -20.37 -5.06
N SER A 449 -5.34 -20.36 -5.01
CA SER A 449 -4.51 -21.27 -5.80
C SER A 449 -3.25 -21.69 -5.05
N THR A 450 -2.99 -22.97 -4.99
CA THR A 450 -1.72 -23.51 -4.46
C THR A 450 -0.53 -23.29 -5.41
N GLN A 451 -0.78 -22.84 -6.64
CA GLN A 451 0.24 -22.44 -7.59
C GLN A 451 0.79 -21.01 -7.31
N SER A 452 0.09 -20.25 -6.48
CA SER A 452 0.40 -18.85 -6.21
C SER A 452 1.33 -18.69 -5.02
N ALA A 453 2.44 -17.98 -5.22
CA ALA A 453 3.34 -17.57 -4.15
C ALA A 453 2.63 -16.62 -3.17
N TRP A 454 1.81 -15.67 -3.67
CA TRP A 454 1.05 -14.76 -2.82
C TRP A 454 0.10 -15.52 -1.88
N TRP A 455 -0.64 -16.52 -2.41
CA TRP A 455 -1.53 -17.32 -1.58
C TRP A 455 -0.81 -18.19 -0.56
N ALA A 456 0.43 -18.60 -0.82
CA ALA A 456 1.21 -19.34 0.16
C ALA A 456 1.42 -18.51 1.44
N PHE A 457 1.83 -17.25 1.30
CA PHE A 457 2.05 -16.34 2.42
C PHE A 457 0.74 -15.83 3.02
N GLU A 458 -0.22 -15.43 2.21
CA GLU A 458 -1.51 -14.93 2.68
C GLU A 458 -2.30 -15.98 3.46
N PHE A 459 -2.26 -17.24 3.03
CA PHE A 459 -2.89 -18.34 3.74
C PHE A 459 -2.31 -18.51 5.16
N VAL A 460 -0.99 -18.53 5.31
CA VAL A 460 -0.32 -18.65 6.61
C VAL A 460 -0.61 -17.43 7.50
N ASN A 461 -0.58 -16.23 6.93
CA ASN A 461 -0.94 -15.01 7.66
C ASN A 461 -2.37 -15.05 8.19
N ASN A 462 -3.34 -15.41 7.36
CA ASN A 462 -4.74 -15.53 7.76
C ASN A 462 -4.96 -16.65 8.80
N TRP A 463 -4.31 -17.80 8.65
CA TRP A 463 -4.41 -18.90 9.61
C TRP A 463 -3.82 -18.51 10.96
N SER A 464 -2.73 -17.75 10.97
CA SER A 464 -2.07 -17.27 12.19
C SER A 464 -3.00 -16.42 13.07
N MET A 465 -3.94 -15.70 12.47
CA MET A 465 -4.89 -14.85 13.22
C MET A 465 -5.80 -15.65 14.17
N LEU A 466 -5.99 -16.94 13.94
CA LEU A 466 -6.82 -17.79 14.80
C LEU A 466 -6.21 -17.96 16.19
N ARG A 467 -4.89 -18.06 16.26
CA ARG A 467 -4.14 -18.20 17.48
C ARG A 467 -2.72 -17.65 17.31
N TYR A 468 -2.64 -16.34 17.26
CA TYR A 468 -1.43 -15.62 16.86
C TYR A 468 -0.24 -15.95 17.76
N ASP A 469 -0.45 -15.99 19.08
CA ASP A 469 0.56 -16.30 20.10
C ASP A 469 1.35 -17.60 19.82
N MET A 470 0.69 -18.61 19.30
CA MET A 470 1.30 -19.94 19.09
C MET A 470 1.62 -20.20 17.62
N ILE A 471 0.70 -19.89 16.71
CA ILE A 471 0.89 -20.17 15.28
C ILE A 471 1.98 -19.27 14.71
N HIS A 472 1.96 -17.97 15.05
CA HIS A 472 2.98 -17.05 14.58
C HIS A 472 4.37 -17.35 15.16
N ALA A 473 4.45 -17.91 16.37
CA ALA A 473 5.72 -18.37 16.93
C ALA A 473 6.38 -19.47 16.07
N ASP A 474 5.59 -20.45 15.58
CA ASP A 474 6.09 -21.48 14.66
C ASP A 474 6.45 -20.88 13.29
N VAL A 475 5.66 -19.92 12.80
CA VAL A 475 5.95 -19.19 11.55
C VAL A 475 7.27 -18.45 11.67
N ALA A 476 7.51 -17.74 12.77
CA ALA A 476 8.72 -16.94 12.99
C ALA A 476 10.01 -17.77 12.93
N VAL A 477 9.97 -19.04 13.40
CA VAL A 477 11.12 -19.95 13.30
C VAL A 477 11.49 -20.24 11.84
N VAL A 478 10.51 -20.62 11.02
CA VAL A 478 10.73 -20.93 9.60
C VAL A 478 11.06 -19.68 8.80
N LEU A 479 10.44 -18.55 9.17
CA LEU A 479 10.74 -17.25 8.58
C LEU A 479 12.21 -16.87 8.79
N ALA A 480 12.70 -16.98 10.03
CA ALA A 480 14.10 -16.65 10.35
C ALA A 480 15.07 -17.58 9.59
N GLU A 481 14.81 -18.89 9.58
CA GLU A 481 15.60 -19.88 8.81
C GLU A 481 15.72 -19.51 7.33
N LEU A 482 14.59 -19.23 6.68
CA LEU A 482 14.56 -18.89 5.26
C LEU A 482 15.12 -17.50 4.96
N GLN A 483 14.93 -16.54 5.86
CA GLN A 483 15.52 -15.20 5.69
C GLN A 483 17.05 -15.24 5.80
N ASP A 484 17.59 -16.02 6.74
CA ASP A 484 19.03 -16.25 6.86
C ASP A 484 19.59 -16.93 5.61
N ALA A 485 18.89 -17.93 5.09
CA ALA A 485 19.26 -18.61 3.86
C ALA A 485 19.23 -17.67 2.64
N ALA A 486 18.24 -16.78 2.53
CA ALA A 486 18.14 -15.80 1.46
C ALA A 486 19.35 -14.84 1.44
N ILE A 487 19.72 -14.32 2.63
CA ILE A 487 20.85 -13.40 2.78
C ILE A 487 22.17 -14.11 2.46
N ALA A 488 22.36 -15.33 2.96
CA ALA A 488 23.55 -16.13 2.67
C ALA A 488 23.65 -16.48 1.17
N LEU A 489 22.52 -16.81 0.54
CA LEU A 489 22.46 -17.09 -0.90
C LEU A 489 22.88 -15.86 -1.72
N GLU A 490 22.32 -14.68 -1.42
CA GLU A 490 22.69 -13.44 -2.11
C GLU A 490 24.19 -13.19 -2.02
N SER A 491 24.73 -13.23 -0.81
CA SER A 491 26.15 -12.97 -0.57
C SER A 491 27.07 -13.93 -1.33
N THR A 492 26.78 -15.24 -1.28
CA THR A 492 27.59 -16.26 -1.96
C THR A 492 27.43 -16.21 -3.48
N THR A 493 26.21 -15.99 -3.98
CA THR A 493 25.92 -15.88 -5.40
C THR A 493 26.59 -14.63 -5.99
N ARG A 494 26.49 -13.48 -5.32
CA ARG A 494 27.15 -12.24 -5.68
C ARG A 494 28.68 -12.40 -5.77
N ALA A 495 29.28 -13.00 -4.74
CA ALA A 495 30.72 -13.24 -4.73
C ALA A 495 31.18 -14.13 -5.89
N ALA A 496 30.42 -15.18 -6.22
CA ALA A 496 30.72 -16.07 -7.34
C ALA A 496 30.51 -15.36 -8.70
N ALA A 497 29.42 -14.60 -8.84
CA ALA A 497 29.12 -13.85 -10.07
C ALA A 497 30.24 -12.84 -10.42
N LEU A 498 30.77 -12.13 -9.42
CA LEU A 498 31.87 -11.17 -9.63
C LEU A 498 33.16 -11.81 -10.19
N GLN A 499 33.30 -13.14 -10.14
CA GLN A 499 34.42 -13.86 -10.75
C GLN A 499 34.15 -14.24 -12.22
N MET A 500 32.96 -14.00 -12.75
CA MET A 500 32.57 -14.35 -14.11
C MET A 500 32.94 -13.23 -15.10
N PRO A 501 33.38 -13.56 -16.32
CA PRO A 501 33.98 -12.58 -17.22
C PRO A 501 32.97 -11.65 -17.89
N ASP A 502 31.76 -12.09 -18.15
CA ASP A 502 30.77 -11.33 -18.91
C ASP A 502 29.42 -11.18 -18.19
N ALA A 503 28.69 -10.13 -18.54
CA ALA A 503 27.42 -9.78 -17.93
C ALA A 503 26.33 -10.82 -18.19
N ALA A 504 26.28 -11.43 -19.37
CA ALA A 504 25.28 -12.42 -19.71
C ALA A 504 25.42 -13.70 -18.86
N ALA A 505 26.66 -14.17 -18.68
CA ALA A 505 26.96 -15.31 -17.83
C ALA A 505 26.63 -15.01 -16.36
N ARG A 506 26.95 -13.79 -15.85
CA ARG A 506 26.62 -13.38 -14.48
C ARG A 506 25.10 -13.33 -14.27
N THR A 507 24.39 -12.66 -15.18
CA THR A 507 22.92 -12.53 -15.10
C THR A 507 22.26 -13.90 -15.11
N ALA A 508 22.62 -14.80 -16.03
CA ALA A 508 22.03 -16.14 -16.11
C ALA A 508 22.32 -16.98 -14.85
N PHE A 509 23.54 -16.86 -14.29
CA PHE A 509 23.90 -17.55 -13.05
C PHE A 509 23.10 -17.05 -11.86
N ILE A 510 23.02 -15.72 -11.66
CA ILE A 510 22.27 -15.11 -10.56
C ILE A 510 20.77 -15.46 -10.67
N GLU A 511 20.18 -15.27 -11.86
CA GLU A 511 18.79 -15.60 -12.14
C GLU A 511 18.46 -17.05 -11.79
N THR A 512 19.29 -17.99 -12.23
CA THR A 512 19.10 -19.42 -11.94
C THR A 512 19.09 -19.67 -10.42
N LYS A 513 20.01 -19.06 -9.67
CA LYS A 513 20.13 -19.25 -8.21
C LYS A 513 18.96 -18.63 -7.47
N TYR A 514 18.59 -17.39 -7.81
CA TYR A 514 17.54 -16.67 -7.12
C TYR A 514 16.15 -17.25 -7.42
N ASN A 515 15.86 -17.59 -8.68
CA ASN A 515 14.60 -18.24 -9.05
C ASN A 515 14.43 -19.61 -8.39
N ALA A 516 15.49 -20.43 -8.34
CA ALA A 516 15.45 -21.72 -7.67
C ALA A 516 15.17 -21.56 -6.17
N PHE A 517 15.79 -20.59 -5.50
CA PHE A 517 15.53 -20.31 -4.09
C PHE A 517 14.11 -19.79 -3.88
N ALA A 518 13.66 -18.83 -4.69
CA ALA A 518 12.33 -18.25 -4.55
C ALA A 518 11.22 -19.32 -4.70
N GLN A 519 11.35 -20.26 -5.64
CA GLN A 519 10.41 -21.37 -5.78
C GLN A 519 10.49 -22.35 -4.60
N ALA A 520 11.69 -22.77 -4.19
CA ALA A 520 11.87 -23.66 -3.05
C ALA A 520 11.33 -23.06 -1.73
N MET A 521 11.45 -21.74 -1.57
CA MET A 521 10.87 -21.01 -0.44
C MET A 521 9.34 -21.10 -0.46
N VAL A 522 8.68 -20.91 -1.60
CA VAL A 522 7.23 -21.04 -1.75
C VAL A 522 6.77 -22.47 -1.42
N ASP A 523 7.49 -23.48 -1.92
CA ASP A 523 7.19 -24.89 -1.65
C ASP A 523 7.32 -25.20 -0.15
N ARG A 524 8.37 -24.68 0.50
CA ARG A 524 8.60 -24.82 1.95
C ARG A 524 7.51 -24.13 2.76
N TRP A 525 6.98 -22.98 2.25
CA TRP A 525 5.90 -22.25 2.91
C TRP A 525 4.57 -22.97 2.83
N TRP A 526 4.25 -23.63 1.71
CA TRP A 526 3.09 -24.51 1.62
C TRP A 526 3.20 -25.71 2.56
N GLN A 527 4.39 -26.30 2.68
CA GLN A 527 4.62 -27.38 3.68
C GLN A 527 4.38 -26.88 5.11
N LEU A 528 4.82 -25.65 5.42
CA LEU A 528 4.53 -25.02 6.71
C LEU A 528 3.02 -24.86 6.91
N ALA A 529 2.29 -24.33 5.92
CA ALA A 529 0.84 -24.15 5.97
C ALA A 529 0.13 -25.46 6.36
N PHE A 530 0.45 -26.56 5.70
CA PHE A 530 -0.15 -27.88 5.99
C PHE A 530 0.22 -28.41 7.39
N LYS A 531 1.45 -28.18 7.84
CA LYS A 531 1.87 -28.52 9.20
C LYS A 531 1.12 -27.71 10.26
N LEU A 532 0.93 -26.42 10.03
CA LEU A 532 0.19 -25.55 10.96
C LEU A 532 -1.29 -25.96 11.07
N ILE A 533 -1.93 -26.33 9.94
CA ILE A 533 -3.30 -26.85 9.95
C ILE A 533 -3.39 -28.12 10.80
N ALA A 534 -2.47 -29.07 10.61
CA ALA A 534 -2.46 -30.31 11.36
C ALA A 534 -2.16 -30.08 12.85
N LYS A 535 -1.20 -29.21 13.18
CA LYS A 535 -0.78 -28.94 14.55
C LYS A 535 -1.82 -28.16 15.37
N PHE A 536 -2.55 -27.22 14.73
CA PHE A 536 -3.49 -26.31 15.40
C PHE A 536 -4.92 -26.49 14.88
N SER A 537 -5.50 -27.66 15.11
CA SER A 537 -6.88 -27.98 14.71
C SER A 537 -7.81 -28.07 15.91
N ASP A 538 -9.06 -27.62 15.72
CA ASP A 538 -10.16 -27.75 16.71
C ASP A 538 -9.87 -27.14 18.10
N GLY A 539 -8.95 -26.15 18.17
CA GLY A 539 -8.53 -25.52 19.43
C GLY A 539 -7.50 -26.30 20.23
N TYR A 540 -7.01 -27.39 19.68
CA TYR A 540 -5.94 -28.18 20.26
C TYR A 540 -4.57 -27.88 19.67
N VAL A 541 -3.52 -28.29 20.37
CA VAL A 541 -2.15 -28.37 19.85
C VAL A 541 -1.77 -29.84 19.79
N VAL A 542 -1.45 -30.35 18.60
CA VAL A 542 -1.15 -31.73 18.29
C VAL A 542 0.34 -31.90 18.08
N HIS A 543 1.01 -32.73 18.87
CA HIS A 543 2.45 -32.97 18.79
C HIS A 543 2.81 -34.37 18.26
N GLY A 544 1.85 -35.31 18.18
CA GLY A 544 2.06 -36.69 17.72
C GLY A 544 0.76 -37.46 17.63
N ASP A 545 0.88 -38.80 17.40
CA ASP A 545 -0.25 -39.68 17.12
C ASP A 545 -0.71 -40.49 18.35
N ARG A 546 -0.13 -40.25 19.54
CA ARG A 546 -0.45 -40.98 20.75
C ARG A 546 -1.47 -40.25 21.59
N ALA A 547 -2.22 -41.02 22.41
CA ALA A 547 -3.04 -40.44 23.47
C ALA A 547 -2.16 -39.61 24.42
N GLY A 548 -2.46 -38.33 24.60
CA GLY A 548 -1.65 -37.38 25.37
C GLY A 548 -0.74 -36.50 24.55
N ASP A 549 -0.55 -36.76 23.27
CA ASP A 549 0.19 -35.87 22.35
C ASP A 549 -0.66 -34.67 21.91
N MET A 550 -1.88 -34.59 22.39
CA MET A 550 -2.82 -33.49 22.08
C MET A 550 -3.27 -32.81 23.38
N HIS A 551 -3.18 -31.50 23.46
CA HIS A 551 -3.64 -30.73 24.60
C HIS A 551 -4.43 -29.49 24.18
N ALA A 552 -5.33 -29.04 25.05
CA ALA A 552 -6.11 -27.81 24.87
C ALA A 552 -5.46 -26.68 25.69
N PRO A 553 -4.77 -25.72 25.05
CA PRO A 553 -4.09 -24.64 25.78
C PRO A 553 -5.08 -23.62 26.39
N GLY A 554 -6.33 -23.59 25.93
CA GLY A 554 -7.38 -22.73 26.46
C GLY A 554 -7.12 -21.23 26.24
N TYR A 555 -7.73 -20.41 27.09
CA TYR A 555 -7.55 -18.95 27.12
C TYR A 555 -6.64 -18.53 28.28
N PRO A 556 -5.90 -17.42 28.15
CA PRO A 556 -5.10 -16.89 29.25
C PRO A 556 -5.98 -16.39 30.42
N ALA A 557 -5.44 -16.48 31.65
CA ALA A 557 -6.18 -16.16 32.86
C ALA A 557 -6.78 -14.74 32.87
N TRP A 558 -6.02 -13.75 32.39
CA TRP A 558 -6.49 -12.37 32.32
C TRP A 558 -7.75 -12.19 31.44
N TRP A 559 -7.83 -12.96 30.33
CA TRP A 559 -8.98 -12.94 29.44
C TRP A 559 -10.20 -13.59 30.11
N LEU A 560 -10.02 -14.75 30.76
CA LEU A 560 -11.08 -15.41 31.52
C LEU A 560 -11.65 -14.53 32.64
N GLN A 561 -10.76 -13.78 33.32
CA GLN A 561 -11.18 -12.78 34.32
C GLN A 561 -11.96 -11.64 33.69
N SER A 562 -11.48 -11.09 32.56
CA SER A 562 -12.12 -9.98 31.85
C SER A 562 -13.50 -10.34 31.28
N THR A 563 -13.71 -11.62 30.91
CA THR A 563 -14.97 -12.13 30.39
C THR A 563 -15.93 -12.62 31.49
N ASN A 564 -15.56 -12.48 32.76
CA ASN A 564 -16.33 -12.96 33.91
C ASN A 564 -16.62 -14.48 33.83
N PHE A 565 -15.62 -15.25 33.39
CA PHE A 565 -15.74 -16.71 33.17
C PHE A 565 -16.24 -17.47 34.41
N ALA A 566 -15.88 -17.04 35.62
CA ALA A 566 -16.31 -17.66 36.88
C ALA A 566 -17.83 -17.58 37.12
N SER A 567 -18.52 -16.67 36.46
CA SER A 567 -19.97 -16.47 36.58
C SER A 567 -20.77 -17.15 35.47
N TRP A 568 -20.11 -17.90 34.60
CA TRP A 568 -20.76 -18.65 33.53
C TRP A 568 -21.47 -19.92 34.11
N PRO A 569 -22.71 -20.24 33.70
CA PRO A 569 -23.55 -19.61 32.70
C PRO A 569 -24.62 -18.68 33.33
N ALA A 570 -24.23 -17.62 33.98
CA ALA A 570 -25.20 -16.63 34.47
C ALA A 570 -25.90 -15.95 33.28
N GLN A 571 -27.01 -16.52 32.82
CA GLN A 571 -27.79 -16.03 31.68
C GLN A 571 -28.13 -14.53 31.81
N ASP A 572 -28.28 -14.05 33.05
CA ASP A 572 -28.57 -12.63 33.31
C ASP A 572 -27.38 -11.70 33.09
N ALA A 573 -26.13 -12.21 33.18
CA ALA A 573 -24.93 -11.42 32.88
C ALA A 573 -24.77 -11.12 31.38
N TYR A 574 -25.43 -11.89 30.53
CA TYR A 574 -25.38 -11.75 29.07
C TYR A 574 -26.58 -11.01 28.47
N LYS A 575 -27.45 -10.44 29.26
CA LYS A 575 -28.40 -9.48 28.68
C LYS A 575 -27.60 -8.24 28.25
N PRO A 576 -27.42 -8.02 26.91
CA PRO A 576 -26.77 -6.79 26.49
C PRO A 576 -27.47 -5.64 27.14
N PRO A 577 -26.78 -4.61 27.63
CA PRO A 577 -27.44 -3.42 28.20
C PRO A 577 -28.56 -2.99 27.28
N ALA A 578 -29.73 -2.63 27.86
CA ALA A 578 -30.90 -2.25 27.08
C ALA A 578 -30.62 -1.19 26.00
N LYS A 579 -29.57 -0.41 26.21
CA LYS A 579 -29.04 0.55 25.26
C LYS A 579 -28.45 -0.12 24.01
N ILE A 580 -27.79 -1.28 24.13
CA ILE A 580 -27.19 -2.03 22.98
C ILE A 580 -28.32 -2.74 22.22
N LEU A 581 -29.29 -3.32 22.89
CA LEU A 581 -30.45 -3.92 22.23
C LEU A 581 -31.30 -2.85 21.50
N ALA A 582 -31.42 -1.65 22.06
CA ALA A 582 -32.10 -0.55 21.39
C ALA A 582 -31.33 -0.02 20.17
N MET A 583 -30.00 -0.15 20.15
CA MET A 583 -29.14 0.21 19.00
C MET A 583 -29.15 -0.86 17.88
N GLN A 584 -29.42 -2.12 18.24
CA GLN A 584 -29.51 -3.23 17.26
C GLN A 584 -30.92 -3.35 16.67
N ALA A 585 -31.94 -2.83 17.34
CA ALA A 585 -33.29 -2.77 16.80
C ALA A 585 -33.32 -1.74 15.64
N PRO A 586 -33.86 -2.10 14.48
CA PRO A 586 -34.05 -1.11 13.43
C PRO A 586 -34.87 0.04 13.99
N PRO A 587 -34.53 1.30 13.69
CA PRO A 587 -35.27 2.44 14.22
C PRO A 587 -36.75 2.27 13.88
N ARG A 588 -37.62 2.46 14.85
CA ARG A 588 -39.08 2.31 14.69
C ARG A 588 -39.61 3.07 13.47
N SER A 589 -38.94 4.15 13.07
CA SER A 589 -39.21 4.88 11.84
C SER A 589 -38.88 4.09 10.56
N ALA A 590 -37.86 3.23 10.55
CA ALA A 590 -37.55 2.37 9.40
C ALA A 590 -38.57 1.24 9.25
N MET A 591 -39.02 0.64 10.34
CA MET A 591 -40.09 -0.37 10.30
C MET A 591 -41.42 0.24 9.83
N ALA A 592 -41.75 1.47 10.28
CA ALA A 592 -42.92 2.19 9.81
C ALA A 592 -42.81 2.53 8.31
N LEU A 593 -41.63 2.90 7.81
CA LEU A 593 -41.39 3.15 6.39
C LEU A 593 -41.51 1.87 5.53
N TRP A 594 -41.05 0.71 6.01
CA TRP A 594 -41.25 -0.56 5.31
C TRP A 594 -42.71 -0.99 5.27
N VAL A 595 -43.44 -0.80 6.36
CA VAL A 595 -44.87 -1.10 6.40
C VAL A 595 -45.65 -0.15 5.46
N ILE A 596 -45.36 1.16 5.51
CA ILE A 596 -45.97 2.15 4.62
C ILE A 596 -45.63 1.88 3.16
N SER A 597 -44.39 1.57 2.85
CA SER A 597 -43.96 1.22 1.49
C SER A 597 -44.63 -0.07 0.96
N GLY A 598 -44.82 -1.06 1.84
CA GLY A 598 -45.56 -2.28 1.53
C GLY A 598 -47.05 -2.00 1.25
N ILE A 599 -47.68 -1.18 2.04
CA ILE A 599 -49.09 -0.78 1.86
C ILE A 599 -49.27 0.02 0.57
N VAL A 600 -48.34 0.94 0.24
CA VAL A 600 -48.37 1.72 -1.00
C VAL A 600 -48.18 0.84 -2.22
N ALA A 601 -47.29 -0.14 -2.16
CA ALA A 601 -47.05 -1.08 -3.26
C ALA A 601 -48.30 -1.98 -3.53
N VAL A 602 -48.95 -2.46 -2.46
CA VAL A 602 -50.18 -3.25 -2.59
C VAL A 602 -51.32 -2.40 -3.15
N ALA A 603 -51.49 -1.15 -2.71
CA ALA A 603 -52.48 -0.22 -3.22
C ALA A 603 -52.23 0.11 -4.72
N ALA A 604 -50.97 0.31 -5.13
CA ALA A 604 -50.60 0.56 -6.52
C ALA A 604 -50.91 -0.66 -7.39
N MET A 605 -50.63 -1.88 -6.96
CA MET A 605 -50.96 -3.10 -7.69
C MET A 605 -52.46 -3.31 -7.82
N ALA A 606 -53.24 -2.98 -6.76
CA ALA A 606 -54.71 -3.04 -6.85
C ALA A 606 -55.29 -2.04 -7.87
N VAL A 607 -54.77 -0.83 -7.92
CA VAL A 607 -55.16 0.20 -8.90
C VAL A 607 -54.81 -0.26 -10.32
N ILE A 608 -53.59 -0.81 -10.56
CA ILE A 608 -53.20 -1.35 -11.85
C ILE A 608 -54.11 -2.51 -12.27
N GLY A 609 -54.43 -3.42 -11.35
CA GLY A 609 -55.38 -4.52 -11.60
C GLY A 609 -56.77 -4.03 -12.01
N ILE A 610 -57.29 -2.99 -11.32
CA ILE A 610 -58.59 -2.40 -11.68
C ILE A 610 -58.54 -1.72 -13.05
N VAL A 611 -57.48 -1.02 -13.38
CA VAL A 611 -57.31 -0.39 -14.70
C VAL A 611 -57.25 -1.48 -15.81
N PHE A 612 -56.52 -2.56 -15.57
CA PHE A 612 -56.42 -3.68 -16.53
C PHE A 612 -57.75 -4.39 -16.76
N ILE A 613 -58.53 -4.63 -15.69
CA ILE A 613 -59.88 -5.20 -15.75
C ILE A 613 -60.83 -4.27 -16.50
N ARG A 614 -60.76 -2.95 -16.27
CA ARG A 614 -61.56 -1.96 -17.01
C ARG A 614 -61.19 -1.88 -18.48
N GLN A 615 -59.91 -1.93 -18.83
CA GLN A 615 -59.48 -1.98 -20.23
C GLN A 615 -59.90 -3.27 -20.93
N HIS A 616 -59.80 -4.41 -20.23
CA HIS A 616 -60.20 -5.70 -20.78
C HIS A 616 -61.73 -5.78 -21.01
N ARG A 617 -62.54 -5.21 -20.10
CA ARG A 617 -63.99 -5.11 -20.28
C ARG A 617 -64.38 -4.17 -21.43
N ARG A 618 -63.63 -3.08 -21.68
CA ARG A 618 -63.87 -2.19 -22.81
C ARG A 618 -63.51 -2.86 -24.14
N SER A 619 -62.45 -3.63 -24.23
CA SER A 619 -62.06 -4.35 -25.42
C SER A 619 -63.06 -5.49 -25.79
N HIS A 620 -63.74 -6.08 -24.81
CA HIS A 620 -64.79 -7.06 -25.04
C HIS A 620 -66.13 -6.43 -25.48
N GLN A 621 -66.40 -5.16 -25.08
CA GLN A 621 -67.57 -4.45 -25.57
C GLN A 621 -67.45 -3.99 -27.02
N TYR A 622 -66.25 -3.67 -27.49
CA TYR A 622 -66.01 -3.32 -28.90
C TYR A 622 -66.02 -4.52 -29.86
N ARG A 623 -65.78 -5.75 -29.37
CA ARG A 623 -65.89 -6.98 -30.17
C ARG A 623 -67.30 -7.55 -30.30
N ARG A 624 -68.33 -6.94 -29.70
CA ARG A 624 -69.75 -7.31 -29.84
C ARG A 624 -70.54 -6.34 -30.69
N LEU A 625 -69.87 -5.39 -31.33
CA LEU A 625 -70.48 -4.41 -32.24
C LEU A 625 -69.88 -4.45 -33.64
N GLU A 626 -69.05 -5.45 -33.91
CA GLU A 626 -68.75 -5.98 -35.25
C GLU A 626 -69.37 -7.40 -35.37
#